data_32fe49ba8ff9a447f2d65efc5bf23ab8
#
_entry.id   32fe49ba8ff9a447f2d65efc5bf23ab8
#
_cell.length_a   1.000
_cell.length_b   1.000
_cell.length_c   1.000
_cell.angle_alpha   90.00
_cell.angle_beta   90.00
_cell.angle_gamma   90.00
#
_symmetry.space_group_name_H-M   'P 1'
#
loop_
_entity.id
_entity.type
_entity.pdbx_description
1 polymer ?
#
loop_
_entity_poly.entity_id
_entity_poly.type
_entity_poly.pdbx_seq_one_letter_code
_entity_poly.pdbx_strand_id
1 'polypeptide(L)'
;MNATCFPTAATIANSWNQDLGEEIGQALGEEAASMDVNILLGPGSNIKRSPLCGRNFEYFSENPYLSGKMAASYIRGIQSKGVYACPKHLAVNSQELRRMAMDAVVDERTLREIYLTGFEIAVKEGHAKAIMSSYNQINGIYANEDKHLLTDILRKDWGFDGIVVTDWGGSNDHVKGVAAGSNLEMPSCGYDSAREVIAAVQSGKLKEADLDERVGELVDAVMELTSGKKLSNKNFDRNAHHQLAKKAAAESMILLKNEKQIFPLDTKKSIAVIGDFAFSPRYQGEGSSMVNPTKVEDMSSILQQYDLNILGMTRGYQRNGDVDENDRKFALNLSMNADIVIFCFGLDEISESEGLD
;
A
#
# COMPACT_ATOMS: atom_id res chain seq x y z
N MET A 1 15.29 -9.44 1.72
CA MET A 1 15.63 -9.61 0.29
C MET A 1 15.55 -8.26 -0.38
N ASN A 2 16.31 -8.05 -1.47
CA ASN A 2 16.23 -6.78 -2.20
C ASN A 2 15.15 -6.87 -3.27
N ALA A 3 14.33 -5.82 -3.40
CA ALA A 3 13.27 -5.70 -4.38
C ALA A 3 13.28 -4.31 -5.01
N THR A 4 12.49 -4.11 -6.07
CA THR A 4 12.31 -2.78 -6.63
C THR A 4 11.34 -1.99 -5.75
N CYS A 5 11.76 -0.84 -5.25
CA CYS A 5 10.85 0.07 -4.57
C CYS A 5 10.16 0.95 -5.63
N PHE A 6 8.92 0.60 -5.97
CA PHE A 6 8.08 1.44 -6.82
C PHE A 6 7.60 2.68 -6.05
N PRO A 7 7.21 3.76 -6.74
CA PRO A 7 6.56 4.88 -6.07
C PRO A 7 5.36 4.42 -5.24
N THR A 8 5.06 5.14 -4.18
CA THR A 8 3.96 4.79 -3.27
C THR A 8 2.61 4.76 -3.99
N ALA A 9 1.64 4.02 -3.47
CA ALA A 9 0.30 3.94 -4.06
C ALA A 9 -0.34 5.33 -4.21
N ALA A 10 -0.13 6.21 -3.20
CA ALA A 10 -0.56 7.61 -3.27
C ALA A 10 0.02 8.36 -4.46
N THR A 11 1.29 8.13 -4.77
CA THR A 11 1.97 8.75 -5.92
C THR A 11 1.42 8.19 -7.23
N ILE A 12 1.38 6.87 -7.38
CA ILE A 12 0.97 6.20 -8.62
C ILE A 12 -0.49 6.53 -8.98
N ALA A 13 -1.37 6.66 -7.99
CA ALA A 13 -2.77 7.04 -8.23
C ALA A 13 -2.91 8.41 -8.93
N ASN A 14 -1.95 9.33 -8.79
CA ASN A 14 -1.96 10.60 -9.50
C ASN A 14 -1.81 10.46 -11.02
N SER A 15 -1.28 9.34 -11.52
CA SER A 15 -1.23 9.07 -12.96
C SER A 15 -2.61 8.79 -13.58
N TRP A 16 -3.57 8.31 -12.79
CA TRP A 16 -4.89 7.82 -13.21
C TRP A 16 -4.81 6.71 -14.27
N ASN A 17 -3.63 6.13 -14.45
CA ASN A 17 -3.32 5.17 -15.50
C ASN A 17 -3.42 3.73 -14.99
N GLN A 18 -4.52 3.06 -15.32
CA GLN A 18 -4.76 1.67 -14.92
C GLN A 18 -3.78 0.70 -15.60
N ASP A 19 -3.37 0.97 -16.85
CA ASP A 19 -2.41 0.11 -17.56
C ASP A 19 -1.04 0.16 -16.86
N LEU A 20 -0.60 1.35 -16.44
CA LEU A 20 0.60 1.50 -15.61
C LEU A 20 0.47 0.74 -14.29
N GLY A 21 -0.70 0.82 -13.65
CA GLY A 21 -1.00 0.05 -12.44
C GLY A 21 -0.85 -1.46 -12.65
N GLU A 22 -1.32 -1.97 -13.78
CA GLU A 22 -1.21 -3.38 -14.12
C GLU A 22 0.24 -3.79 -14.47
N GLU A 23 0.99 -2.94 -15.21
CA GLU A 23 2.43 -3.16 -15.46
C GLU A 23 3.22 -3.27 -14.15
N ILE A 24 2.96 -2.37 -13.18
CA ILE A 24 3.59 -2.42 -11.86
C ILE A 24 3.16 -3.68 -11.09
N GLY A 25 1.88 -4.03 -11.13
CA GLY A 25 1.38 -5.27 -10.56
C GLY A 25 2.08 -6.51 -11.11
N GLN A 26 2.32 -6.56 -12.41
CA GLN A 26 3.08 -7.65 -13.04
C GLN A 26 4.52 -7.72 -12.52
N ALA A 27 5.20 -6.59 -12.40
CA ALA A 27 6.55 -6.53 -11.87
C ALA A 27 6.61 -6.99 -10.41
N LEU A 28 5.67 -6.53 -9.56
CA LEU A 28 5.54 -6.96 -8.17
C LEU A 28 5.28 -8.47 -8.05
N GLY A 29 4.38 -9.00 -8.87
CA GLY A 29 4.08 -10.43 -8.93
C GLY A 29 5.29 -11.27 -9.38
N GLU A 30 6.07 -10.78 -10.36
CA GLU A 30 7.29 -11.43 -10.82
C GLU A 30 8.37 -11.47 -9.74
N GLU A 31 8.59 -10.37 -9.02
CA GLU A 31 9.52 -10.32 -7.90
C GLU A 31 9.07 -11.23 -6.76
N ALA A 32 7.79 -11.21 -6.39
CA ALA A 32 7.22 -12.08 -5.36
C ALA A 32 7.38 -13.57 -5.72
N ALA A 33 7.04 -13.95 -6.95
CA ALA A 33 7.20 -15.31 -7.44
C ALA A 33 8.66 -15.77 -7.44
N SER A 34 9.60 -14.86 -7.80
CA SER A 34 11.04 -15.16 -7.79
C SER A 34 11.59 -15.45 -6.38
N MET A 35 10.89 -14.96 -5.36
CA MET A 35 11.22 -15.12 -3.93
C MET A 35 10.42 -16.24 -3.25
N ASP A 36 9.70 -17.08 -4.02
CA ASP A 36 8.79 -18.11 -3.53
C ASP A 36 7.66 -17.59 -2.62
N VAL A 37 7.26 -16.30 -2.79
CA VAL A 37 6.10 -15.70 -2.14
C VAL A 37 4.85 -16.09 -2.92
N ASN A 38 3.88 -16.70 -2.25
CA ASN A 38 2.64 -17.16 -2.87
C ASN A 38 1.50 -16.12 -2.75
N ILE A 39 1.50 -15.33 -1.69
CA ILE A 39 0.48 -14.28 -1.45
C ILE A 39 1.21 -12.99 -1.14
N LEU A 40 1.00 -11.96 -1.95
CA LEU A 40 1.52 -10.62 -1.72
C LEU A 40 0.46 -9.81 -0.96
N LEU A 41 0.83 -9.32 0.24
CA LEU A 41 -0.07 -8.60 1.15
C LEU A 41 -0.28 -7.14 0.70
N GLY A 42 -1.01 -6.98 -0.37
CA GLY A 42 -1.34 -5.72 -1.02
C GLY A 42 -2.22 -5.91 -2.25
N PRO A 43 -2.69 -4.80 -2.83
CA PRO A 43 -2.44 -3.40 -2.48
C PRO A 43 -3.26 -2.89 -1.28
N GLY A 44 -2.79 -1.79 -0.66
CA GLY A 44 -3.57 -1.01 0.30
C GLY A 44 -4.69 -0.25 -0.40
N SER A 45 -5.94 -0.41 0.07
CA SER A 45 -7.13 0.09 -0.64
C SER A 45 -8.08 0.91 0.24
N ASN A 46 -7.69 1.22 1.48
CA ASN A 46 -8.49 2.07 2.36
C ASN A 46 -8.60 3.50 1.81
N ILE A 47 -9.69 4.17 2.16
CA ILE A 47 -9.93 5.55 1.77
C ILE A 47 -9.15 6.50 2.68
N LYS A 48 -8.46 7.47 2.07
CA LYS A 48 -7.77 8.55 2.78
C LYS A 48 -8.78 9.52 3.39
N ARG A 49 -9.28 9.20 4.57
CA ARG A 49 -10.32 9.97 5.25
C ARG A 49 -9.75 11.16 6.02
N SER A 50 -8.61 10.96 6.66
CA SER A 50 -7.86 12.00 7.39
C SER A 50 -6.49 12.19 6.75
N PRO A 51 -6.01 13.43 6.57
CA PRO A 51 -4.64 13.67 6.11
C PRO A 51 -3.58 13.25 7.13
N LEU A 52 -3.97 13.05 8.39
CA LEU A 52 -3.05 12.66 9.46
C LEU A 52 -2.78 11.16 9.50
N CYS A 53 -3.61 10.31 8.87
CA CYS A 53 -3.40 8.86 8.91
C CYS A 53 -2.03 8.47 8.34
N GLY A 54 -1.19 7.90 9.18
CA GLY A 54 0.21 7.60 8.87
C GLY A 54 0.42 6.60 7.73
N ARG A 55 -0.63 5.84 7.34
CA ARG A 55 -0.60 4.91 6.21
C ARG A 55 -1.14 5.47 4.90
N ASN A 56 -1.40 6.78 4.82
CA ASN A 56 -1.91 7.39 3.59
C ASN A 56 -0.98 7.19 2.38
N PHE A 57 0.32 7.02 2.58
CA PHE A 57 1.28 6.77 1.49
C PHE A 57 0.99 5.46 0.74
N GLU A 58 0.52 4.41 1.43
CA GLU A 58 0.26 3.10 0.82
C GLU A 58 -1.18 2.92 0.31
N TYR A 59 -2.06 3.89 0.51
CA TYR A 59 -3.42 3.90 -0.01
C TYR A 59 -3.52 4.78 -1.27
N PHE A 60 -4.30 4.35 -2.27
CA PHE A 60 -4.35 5.04 -3.56
C PHE A 60 -4.99 6.42 -3.48
N SER A 61 -6.23 6.54 -2.97
CA SER A 61 -7.00 7.78 -3.11
C SER A 61 -8.02 7.98 -1.98
N GLU A 62 -8.49 9.22 -1.84
CA GLU A 62 -9.72 9.55 -1.12
C GLU A 62 -10.97 9.22 -1.95
N ASN A 63 -10.83 9.13 -3.28
CA ASN A 63 -11.92 8.76 -4.18
C ASN A 63 -12.04 7.24 -4.25
N PRO A 64 -13.19 6.65 -3.83
CA PRO A 64 -13.35 5.20 -3.76
C PRO A 64 -13.30 4.51 -5.12
N TYR A 65 -13.80 5.17 -6.17
CA TYR A 65 -13.76 4.61 -7.52
C TYR A 65 -12.33 4.55 -8.06
N LEU A 66 -11.56 5.64 -7.96
CA LEU A 66 -10.15 5.65 -8.39
C LEU A 66 -9.34 4.63 -7.59
N SER A 67 -9.52 4.58 -6.26
CA SER A 67 -8.87 3.60 -5.40
C SER A 67 -9.16 2.17 -5.87
N GLY A 68 -10.43 1.86 -6.14
CA GLY A 68 -10.84 0.53 -6.63
C GLY A 68 -10.26 0.18 -7.99
N LYS A 69 -10.27 1.11 -8.95
CA LYS A 69 -9.74 0.87 -10.31
C LYS A 69 -8.23 0.64 -10.29
N MET A 70 -7.50 1.42 -9.51
CA MET A 70 -6.05 1.22 -9.33
C MET A 70 -5.77 -0.11 -8.60
N ALA A 71 -6.51 -0.43 -7.54
CA ALA A 71 -6.38 -1.71 -6.85
C ALA A 71 -6.65 -2.89 -7.79
N ALA A 72 -7.73 -2.85 -8.56
CA ALA A 72 -8.08 -3.91 -9.50
C ALA A 72 -6.99 -4.15 -10.55
N SER A 73 -6.36 -3.08 -11.08
CA SER A 73 -5.26 -3.20 -12.04
C SER A 73 -4.03 -3.85 -11.42
N TYR A 74 -3.64 -3.43 -10.21
CA TYR A 74 -2.55 -4.07 -9.45
C TYR A 74 -2.80 -5.56 -9.21
N ILE A 75 -4.03 -5.91 -8.79
CA ILE A 75 -4.43 -7.28 -8.51
C ILE A 75 -4.30 -8.15 -9.76
N ARG A 76 -4.84 -7.71 -10.90
CA ARG A 76 -4.71 -8.45 -12.16
C ARG A 76 -3.24 -8.65 -12.54
N GLY A 77 -2.43 -7.61 -12.41
CA GLY A 77 -1.00 -7.67 -12.71
C GLY A 77 -0.29 -8.70 -11.82
N ILE A 78 -0.45 -8.61 -10.49
CA ILE A 78 0.17 -9.53 -9.53
C ILE A 78 -0.26 -10.97 -9.82
N GLN A 79 -1.56 -11.20 -9.96
CA GLN A 79 -2.12 -12.55 -10.13
C GLN A 79 -1.76 -13.17 -11.49
N SER A 80 -1.46 -12.38 -12.50
CA SER A 80 -0.97 -12.86 -13.80
C SER A 80 0.36 -13.63 -13.69
N LYS A 81 1.07 -13.49 -12.56
CA LYS A 81 2.35 -14.17 -12.29
C LYS A 81 2.21 -15.38 -11.36
N GLY A 82 0.97 -15.82 -11.08
CA GLY A 82 0.71 -16.98 -10.22
C GLY A 82 0.90 -16.70 -8.72
N VAL A 83 0.83 -15.43 -8.32
CA VAL A 83 0.85 -14.96 -6.94
C VAL A 83 -0.51 -14.38 -6.61
N TYR A 84 -1.08 -14.71 -5.46
CA TYR A 84 -2.32 -14.04 -5.03
C TYR A 84 -2.02 -12.62 -4.56
N ALA A 85 -2.84 -11.67 -5.01
CA ALA A 85 -2.91 -10.35 -4.42
C ALA A 85 -3.90 -10.36 -3.25
N CYS A 86 -3.55 -9.65 -2.18
CA CYS A 86 -4.35 -9.57 -0.96
C CYS A 86 -4.66 -8.11 -0.64
N PRO A 87 -5.67 -7.48 -1.29
CA PRO A 87 -6.05 -6.11 -0.95
C PRO A 87 -6.39 -5.97 0.53
N LYS A 88 -6.02 -4.81 1.09
CA LYS A 88 -6.05 -4.56 2.53
C LYS A 88 -6.40 -3.11 2.84
N HIS A 89 -6.97 -2.82 3.99
CA HIS A 89 -7.49 -3.67 5.06
C HIS A 89 -9.00 -3.54 5.05
N LEU A 90 -9.70 -4.62 4.88
CA LEU A 90 -11.18 -4.66 4.83
C LEU A 90 -11.75 -4.65 6.26
N ALA A 91 -12.35 -3.52 6.74
CA ALA A 91 -12.54 -2.24 6.10
C ALA A 91 -12.44 -1.09 7.12
N VAL A 92 -12.52 0.14 6.63
CA VAL A 92 -12.58 1.37 7.46
C VAL A 92 -11.35 1.58 8.36
N ASN A 93 -10.18 1.06 7.98
CA ASN A 93 -8.92 1.37 8.66
C ASN A 93 -8.38 2.71 8.12
N SER A 94 -8.99 3.83 8.55
CA SER A 94 -8.70 5.18 8.06
C SER A 94 -7.97 6.06 9.07
N GLN A 95 -7.49 5.47 10.17
CA GLN A 95 -6.60 6.06 11.17
C GLN A 95 -5.69 4.98 11.77
N GLU A 96 -4.54 5.38 12.26
CA GLU A 96 -3.58 4.48 12.91
C GLU A 96 -3.64 4.55 14.44
N LEU A 97 -4.00 5.72 14.98
CA LEU A 97 -4.11 5.89 16.42
C LEU A 97 -5.12 4.90 17.02
N ARG A 98 -4.65 4.03 17.91
CA ARG A 98 -5.45 2.97 18.55
C ARG A 98 -6.17 2.04 17.55
N ARG A 99 -5.60 1.80 16.39
CA ARG A 99 -6.20 1.01 15.29
C ARG A 99 -6.73 -0.36 15.72
N MET A 100 -6.11 -0.99 16.74
CA MET A 100 -6.53 -2.29 17.26
C MET A 100 -7.70 -2.22 18.25
N ALA A 101 -8.17 -1.05 18.62
CA ALA A 101 -9.23 -0.87 19.63
C ALA A 101 -10.29 0.17 19.26
N MET A 102 -10.08 0.92 18.18
CA MET A 102 -11.05 1.94 17.74
C MET A 102 -12.30 1.29 17.15
N ASP A 103 -13.43 1.96 17.31
CA ASP A 103 -14.69 1.64 16.65
C ASP A 103 -15.03 2.70 15.59
N ALA A 104 -15.08 2.28 14.33
CA ALA A 104 -15.49 3.12 13.23
C ALA A 104 -17.02 3.10 13.11
N VAL A 105 -17.68 4.11 13.68
CA VAL A 105 -19.14 4.23 13.60
C VAL A 105 -19.54 4.84 12.27
N VAL A 106 -20.24 4.05 11.45
CA VAL A 106 -20.62 4.43 10.09
C VAL A 106 -21.97 3.80 9.71
N ASP A 107 -22.84 4.56 9.05
CA ASP A 107 -24.09 4.02 8.53
C ASP A 107 -23.87 3.11 7.30
N GLU A 108 -24.81 2.20 7.03
CA GLU A 108 -24.69 1.20 5.97
C GLU A 108 -24.47 1.81 4.58
N ARG A 109 -25.16 2.93 4.27
CA ARG A 109 -25.00 3.58 2.97
C ARG A 109 -23.59 4.15 2.79
N THR A 110 -23.10 4.88 3.79
CA THR A 110 -21.74 5.44 3.77
C THR A 110 -20.70 4.32 3.75
N LEU A 111 -20.90 3.25 4.51
CA LEU A 111 -20.03 2.08 4.50
C LEU A 111 -19.89 1.53 3.07
N ARG A 112 -21.01 1.26 2.39
CA ARG A 112 -21.02 0.67 1.05
C ARG A 112 -20.53 1.63 -0.04
N GLU A 113 -20.99 2.90 -0.04
CA GLU A 113 -20.67 3.83 -1.12
C GLU A 113 -19.27 4.41 -1.05
N ILE A 114 -18.70 4.54 0.16
CA ILE A 114 -17.38 5.17 0.35
C ILE A 114 -16.31 4.14 0.72
N TYR A 115 -16.49 3.39 1.80
CA TYR A 115 -15.42 2.57 2.35
C TYR A 115 -15.29 1.20 1.69
N LEU A 116 -16.37 0.65 1.15
CA LEU A 116 -16.39 -0.68 0.54
C LEU A 116 -16.28 -0.67 -0.98
N THR A 117 -16.65 0.43 -1.66
CA THR A 117 -16.63 0.50 -3.14
C THR A 117 -15.26 0.11 -3.72
N GLY A 118 -14.15 0.56 -3.12
CA GLY A 118 -12.81 0.20 -3.59
C GLY A 118 -12.54 -1.31 -3.51
N PHE A 119 -12.98 -1.95 -2.43
CA PHE A 119 -12.85 -3.40 -2.25
C PHE A 119 -13.79 -4.19 -3.16
N GLU A 120 -15.02 -3.71 -3.36
CA GLU A 120 -15.96 -4.32 -4.30
C GLU A 120 -15.37 -4.38 -5.72
N ILE A 121 -14.79 -3.27 -6.19
CA ILE A 121 -14.11 -3.21 -7.49
C ILE A 121 -12.89 -4.14 -7.51
N ALA A 122 -12.11 -4.18 -6.43
CA ALA A 122 -10.96 -5.08 -6.31
C ALA A 122 -11.36 -6.56 -6.44
N VAL A 123 -12.51 -6.94 -5.86
CA VAL A 123 -13.06 -8.30 -5.96
C VAL A 123 -13.65 -8.55 -7.36
N LYS A 124 -14.58 -7.69 -7.80
CA LYS A 124 -15.36 -7.95 -9.03
C LYS A 124 -14.58 -7.73 -10.32
N GLU A 125 -13.68 -6.74 -10.36
CA GLU A 125 -12.91 -6.40 -11.57
C GLU A 125 -11.44 -6.83 -11.48
N GLY A 126 -10.88 -6.85 -10.26
CA GLY A 126 -9.53 -7.33 -9.99
C GLY A 126 -9.45 -8.85 -9.84
N HIS A 127 -10.57 -9.49 -9.52
CA HIS A 127 -10.66 -10.93 -9.23
C HIS A 127 -9.73 -11.35 -8.10
N ALA A 128 -9.69 -10.55 -7.02
CA ALA A 128 -8.84 -10.81 -5.85
C ALA A 128 -9.09 -12.23 -5.30
N LYS A 129 -8.00 -12.97 -5.04
CA LYS A 129 -8.05 -14.34 -4.51
C LYS A 129 -7.75 -14.44 -3.01
N ALA A 130 -7.26 -13.36 -2.42
CA ALA A 130 -7.12 -13.19 -0.99
C ALA A 130 -7.58 -11.79 -0.59
N ILE A 131 -7.98 -11.59 0.66
CA ILE A 131 -8.29 -10.27 1.22
C ILE A 131 -7.90 -10.24 2.70
N MET A 132 -7.39 -9.10 3.18
CA MET A 132 -7.00 -8.95 4.58
C MET A 132 -8.04 -8.13 5.33
N SER A 133 -8.58 -8.68 6.44
CA SER A 133 -9.45 -7.95 7.35
C SER A 133 -8.68 -6.90 8.14
N SER A 134 -9.34 -5.80 8.51
CA SER A 134 -8.72 -4.73 9.30
C SER A 134 -8.73 -5.01 10.80
N TYR A 135 -7.92 -4.26 11.55
CA TYR A 135 -7.83 -4.36 13.01
C TYR A 135 -9.05 -3.85 13.75
N ASN A 136 -9.67 -2.79 13.23
CA ASN A 136 -10.66 -1.98 13.93
C ASN A 136 -12.02 -2.65 14.03
N GLN A 137 -12.82 -2.14 14.95
CA GLN A 137 -14.25 -2.42 14.95
C GLN A 137 -14.98 -1.56 13.93
N ILE A 138 -16.12 -2.06 13.47
CA ILE A 138 -17.11 -1.35 12.66
C ILE A 138 -18.45 -1.50 13.38
N ASN A 139 -18.99 -0.39 13.87
CA ASN A 139 -20.24 -0.38 14.63
C ASN A 139 -20.25 -1.39 15.80
N GLY A 140 -19.14 -1.47 16.53
CA GLY A 140 -18.98 -2.30 17.72
C GLY A 140 -18.55 -3.75 17.48
N ILE A 141 -18.31 -4.17 16.23
CA ILE A 141 -17.89 -5.54 15.88
C ILE A 141 -16.53 -5.46 15.18
N TYR A 142 -15.55 -6.25 15.62
CA TYR A 142 -14.26 -6.35 14.95
C TYR A 142 -14.43 -6.84 13.52
N ALA A 143 -13.76 -6.21 12.57
CA ALA A 143 -13.91 -6.50 11.15
C ALA A 143 -13.69 -7.98 10.80
N ASN A 144 -12.74 -8.65 11.48
CA ASN A 144 -12.50 -10.09 11.29
C ASN A 144 -13.60 -11.00 11.87
N GLU A 145 -14.45 -10.48 12.74
CA GLU A 145 -15.53 -11.19 13.42
C GLU A 145 -16.93 -10.81 12.89
N ASP A 146 -16.95 -9.91 11.91
CA ASP A 146 -18.17 -9.36 11.35
C ASP A 146 -18.71 -10.23 10.21
N LYS A 147 -19.73 -11.03 10.53
CA LYS A 147 -20.41 -11.88 9.55
C LYS A 147 -21.11 -11.08 8.45
N HIS A 148 -21.65 -9.90 8.77
CA HIS A 148 -22.24 -9.04 7.77
C HIS A 148 -21.20 -8.59 6.74
N LEU A 149 -20.01 -8.19 7.19
CA LEU A 149 -18.91 -7.78 6.32
C LEU A 149 -18.34 -8.97 5.52
N LEU A 150 -17.93 -10.05 6.19
CA LEU A 150 -17.15 -11.12 5.57
C LEU A 150 -18.00 -12.14 4.82
N THR A 151 -19.22 -12.44 5.32
CA THR A 151 -20.09 -13.42 4.68
C THR A 151 -21.14 -12.75 3.79
N ASP A 152 -21.91 -11.80 4.34
CA ASP A 152 -23.07 -11.30 3.58
C ASP A 152 -22.63 -10.33 2.47
N ILE A 153 -21.74 -9.38 2.76
CA ILE A 153 -21.24 -8.43 1.75
C ILE A 153 -20.17 -9.08 0.87
N LEU A 154 -19.04 -9.49 1.47
CA LEU A 154 -17.86 -9.93 0.71
C LEU A 154 -18.17 -11.18 -0.12
N ARG A 155 -18.69 -12.25 0.52
CA ARG A 155 -18.89 -13.54 -0.17
C ARG A 155 -20.19 -13.59 -0.98
N LYS A 156 -21.33 -13.17 -0.39
CA LYS A 156 -22.63 -13.32 -1.07
C LYS A 156 -22.90 -12.19 -2.05
N ASP A 157 -22.77 -10.91 -1.65
CA ASP A 157 -23.12 -9.78 -2.52
C ASP A 157 -22.08 -9.60 -3.64
N TRP A 158 -20.78 -9.79 -3.31
CA TRP A 158 -19.70 -9.58 -4.30
C TRP A 158 -19.25 -10.86 -5.00
N GLY A 159 -19.58 -12.03 -4.47
CA GLY A 159 -19.21 -13.33 -5.04
C GLY A 159 -17.73 -13.68 -4.82
N PHE A 160 -17.12 -13.22 -3.72
CA PHE A 160 -15.76 -13.55 -3.39
C PHE A 160 -15.62 -15.04 -3.02
N ASP A 161 -14.75 -15.74 -3.76
CA ASP A 161 -14.47 -17.17 -3.63
C ASP A 161 -13.08 -17.48 -3.07
N GLY A 162 -12.34 -16.45 -2.66
CA GLY A 162 -10.99 -16.57 -2.14
C GLY A 162 -10.91 -16.70 -0.61
N ILE A 163 -9.71 -16.49 -0.08
CA ILE A 163 -9.42 -16.58 1.36
C ILE A 163 -9.38 -15.22 2.03
N VAL A 164 -9.91 -15.17 3.27
CA VAL A 164 -9.78 -14.03 4.17
C VAL A 164 -8.64 -14.31 5.16
N VAL A 165 -7.66 -13.41 5.23
CA VAL A 165 -6.58 -13.46 6.23
C VAL A 165 -6.74 -12.31 7.22
N THR A 166 -6.30 -12.51 8.47
CA THR A 166 -6.28 -11.40 9.44
C THR A 166 -5.13 -10.45 9.15
N ASP A 167 -5.26 -9.18 9.53
CA ASP A 167 -4.08 -8.36 9.77
C ASP A 167 -3.29 -8.93 10.96
N TRP A 168 -2.06 -8.47 11.18
CA TRP A 168 -1.09 -9.11 12.07
C TRP A 168 -1.47 -9.03 13.54
N GLY A 169 -2.04 -10.13 14.08
CA GLY A 169 -2.62 -10.16 15.42
C GLY A 169 -4.06 -9.61 15.50
N GLY A 170 -4.75 -9.49 14.36
CA GLY A 170 -6.11 -8.95 14.25
C GLY A 170 -7.25 -9.92 14.57
N SER A 171 -6.96 -11.11 15.12
CA SER A 171 -7.99 -12.05 15.61
C SER A 171 -8.19 -11.87 17.11
N ASN A 172 -9.36 -11.38 17.53
CA ASN A 172 -9.68 -11.19 18.96
C ASN A 172 -10.52 -12.36 19.51
N ASP A 173 -11.47 -12.87 18.71
CA ASP A 173 -12.27 -14.06 19.00
C ASP A 173 -12.17 -15.02 17.82
N HIS A 174 -11.33 -16.04 17.97
CA HIS A 174 -11.02 -16.98 16.89
C HIS A 174 -12.27 -17.75 16.41
N VAL A 175 -13.17 -18.08 17.33
CA VAL A 175 -14.41 -18.80 17.00
C VAL A 175 -15.35 -17.94 16.17
N LYS A 176 -15.52 -16.67 16.57
CA LYS A 176 -16.33 -15.72 15.80
C LYS A 176 -15.69 -15.43 14.43
N GLY A 177 -14.36 -15.32 14.35
CA GLY A 177 -13.66 -15.12 13.09
C GLY A 177 -13.97 -16.23 12.08
N VAL A 178 -13.84 -17.49 12.47
CA VAL A 178 -14.21 -18.65 11.62
C VAL A 178 -15.69 -18.60 11.23
N ALA A 179 -16.59 -18.36 12.19
CA ALA A 179 -18.03 -18.27 11.95
C ALA A 179 -18.42 -17.08 11.03
N ALA A 180 -17.64 -16.02 11.05
CA ALA A 180 -17.84 -14.84 10.20
C ALA A 180 -17.32 -15.04 8.77
N GLY A 181 -16.36 -15.94 8.54
CA GLY A 181 -15.83 -16.21 7.21
C GLY A 181 -14.34 -16.01 7.06
N SER A 182 -13.57 -15.85 8.16
CA SER A 182 -12.11 -15.76 8.16
C SER A 182 -11.47 -17.15 8.01
N ASN A 183 -10.39 -17.24 7.20
CA ASN A 183 -9.74 -18.51 6.89
C ASN A 183 -8.39 -18.69 7.58
N LEU A 184 -7.60 -17.62 7.70
CA LEU A 184 -6.22 -17.71 8.14
C LEU A 184 -5.87 -16.62 9.15
N GLU A 185 -5.54 -17.06 10.37
CA GLU A 185 -5.00 -16.19 11.40
C GLU A 185 -3.51 -15.91 11.18
N MET A 186 -3.11 -14.65 11.25
CA MET A 186 -1.73 -14.22 11.08
C MET A 186 -1.31 -13.26 12.20
N PRO A 187 -0.17 -13.50 12.90
CA PRO A 187 0.55 -14.78 12.93
C PRO A 187 -0.22 -15.83 13.73
N SER A 188 0.14 -17.09 13.59
CA SER A 188 -0.45 -18.15 14.41
C SER A 188 -0.22 -17.91 15.92
N CYS A 189 -1.30 -18.01 16.71
CA CYS A 189 -1.22 -18.05 18.18
C CYS A 189 -0.85 -19.45 18.72
N GLY A 190 -0.29 -20.29 17.87
CA GLY A 190 0.06 -21.68 18.22
C GLY A 190 -1.18 -22.57 18.36
N TYR A 191 -1.20 -23.36 19.43
CA TYR A 191 -2.32 -24.29 19.67
C TYR A 191 -3.49 -23.68 20.45
N ASP A 192 -3.39 -22.45 20.93
CA ASP A 192 -4.43 -21.87 21.80
C ASP A 192 -5.69 -21.54 20.99
N SER A 193 -5.56 -20.86 19.86
CA SER A 193 -6.68 -20.61 18.95
C SER A 193 -7.30 -21.90 18.42
N ALA A 194 -6.46 -22.90 18.07
CA ALA A 194 -6.96 -24.20 17.63
C ALA A 194 -7.76 -24.92 18.71
N ARG A 195 -7.34 -24.89 19.98
CA ARG A 195 -8.09 -25.47 21.10
C ARG A 195 -9.44 -24.80 21.32
N GLU A 196 -9.50 -23.46 21.19
CA GLU A 196 -10.75 -22.71 21.31
C GLU A 196 -11.75 -23.10 20.22
N VAL A 197 -11.29 -23.20 18.97
CA VAL A 197 -12.12 -23.61 17.83
C VAL A 197 -12.60 -25.06 18.00
N ILE A 198 -11.72 -26.00 18.39
CA ILE A 198 -12.09 -27.41 18.66
C ILE A 198 -13.15 -27.50 19.78
N ALA A 199 -12.92 -26.78 20.88
CA ALA A 199 -13.88 -26.78 22.00
C ALA A 199 -15.23 -26.17 21.59
N ALA A 200 -15.24 -25.17 20.73
CA ALA A 200 -16.44 -24.54 20.21
C ALA A 200 -17.25 -25.52 19.32
N VAL A 201 -16.57 -26.28 18.46
CA VAL A 201 -17.22 -27.33 17.65
C VAL A 201 -17.79 -28.43 18.56
N GLN A 202 -16.98 -28.93 19.49
CA GLN A 202 -17.43 -29.99 20.43
C GLN A 202 -18.63 -29.59 21.30
N SER A 203 -18.71 -28.30 21.66
CA SER A 203 -19.83 -27.78 22.46
C SER A 203 -21.03 -27.31 21.61
N GLY A 204 -20.94 -27.37 20.29
CA GLY A 204 -21.98 -26.91 19.36
C GLY A 204 -22.09 -25.37 19.24
N LYS A 205 -21.11 -24.61 19.74
CA LYS A 205 -21.06 -23.16 19.58
C LYS A 205 -20.65 -22.75 18.16
N LEU A 206 -19.80 -23.54 17.51
CA LEU A 206 -19.42 -23.43 16.12
C LEU A 206 -19.93 -24.68 15.38
N LYS A 207 -20.54 -24.48 14.22
CA LYS A 207 -20.89 -25.61 13.37
C LYS A 207 -19.64 -26.16 12.69
N GLU A 208 -19.47 -27.48 12.72
CA GLU A 208 -18.36 -28.14 12.03
C GLU A 208 -18.35 -27.81 10.52
N ALA A 209 -19.54 -27.71 9.90
CA ALA A 209 -19.68 -27.34 8.50
C ALA A 209 -19.14 -25.95 8.17
N ASP A 210 -19.24 -24.97 9.10
CA ASP A 210 -18.67 -23.63 8.90
C ASP A 210 -17.12 -23.69 8.94
N LEU A 211 -16.56 -24.55 9.80
CA LEU A 211 -15.10 -24.79 9.85
C LEU A 211 -14.62 -25.52 8.60
N ASP A 212 -15.32 -26.58 8.18
CA ASP A 212 -14.98 -27.38 6.99
C ASP A 212 -14.96 -26.50 5.72
N GLU A 213 -15.93 -25.58 5.61
CA GLU A 213 -15.97 -24.62 4.50
C GLU A 213 -14.72 -23.72 4.49
N ARG A 214 -14.33 -23.15 5.64
CA ARG A 214 -13.12 -22.28 5.73
C ARG A 214 -11.84 -23.04 5.47
N VAL A 215 -11.73 -24.26 5.97
CA VAL A 215 -10.58 -25.14 5.71
C VAL A 215 -10.54 -25.56 4.24
N GLY A 216 -11.67 -25.90 3.64
CA GLY A 216 -11.77 -26.26 2.22
C GLY A 216 -11.25 -25.14 1.32
N GLU A 217 -11.71 -23.90 1.52
CA GLU A 217 -11.25 -22.73 0.78
C GLU A 217 -9.73 -22.51 0.91
N LEU A 218 -9.17 -22.69 2.13
CA LEU A 218 -7.73 -22.56 2.34
C LEU A 218 -6.95 -23.68 1.64
N VAL A 219 -7.45 -24.92 1.69
CA VAL A 219 -6.83 -26.06 0.99
C VAL A 219 -6.85 -25.84 -0.52
N ASP A 220 -7.96 -25.37 -1.09
CA ASP A 220 -8.06 -25.06 -2.52
C ASP A 220 -7.06 -23.96 -2.93
N ALA A 221 -6.94 -22.90 -2.13
CA ALA A 221 -5.95 -21.85 -2.37
C ALA A 221 -4.51 -22.39 -2.34
N VAL A 222 -4.18 -23.23 -1.35
CA VAL A 222 -2.84 -23.86 -1.23
C VAL A 222 -2.58 -24.78 -2.42
N MET A 223 -3.56 -25.57 -2.83
CA MET A 223 -3.43 -26.46 -3.98
C MET A 223 -3.23 -25.67 -5.29
N GLU A 224 -3.99 -24.59 -5.50
CA GLU A 224 -3.82 -23.72 -6.66
C GLU A 224 -2.43 -23.09 -6.68
N LEU A 225 -1.98 -22.48 -5.58
CA LEU A 225 -0.69 -21.79 -5.47
C LEU A 225 0.51 -22.76 -5.55
N THR A 226 0.34 -24.02 -5.17
CA THR A 226 1.43 -24.99 -5.19
C THR A 226 1.47 -25.84 -6.47
N SER A 227 0.32 -26.05 -7.12
CA SER A 227 0.20 -26.77 -8.39
C SER A 227 0.38 -25.88 -9.61
N GLY A 228 0.26 -24.57 -9.45
CA GLY A 228 0.41 -23.59 -10.53
C GLY A 228 1.81 -23.65 -11.15
N LYS A 229 1.91 -23.25 -12.42
CA LYS A 229 3.21 -23.05 -13.06
C LYS A 229 3.96 -21.95 -12.33
N LYS A 230 4.82 -22.34 -11.38
CA LYS A 230 5.81 -21.41 -10.85
C LYS A 230 6.59 -20.84 -12.02
N LEU A 231 6.79 -19.54 -12.04
CA LEU A 231 7.69 -18.92 -13.02
C LEU A 231 9.00 -19.70 -12.96
N SER A 232 9.37 -20.32 -14.08
CA SER A 232 10.57 -21.18 -14.18
C SER A 232 11.85 -20.39 -13.99
N ASN A 233 11.77 -19.08 -13.98
CA ASN A 233 12.89 -18.17 -13.82
C ASN A 233 12.83 -17.49 -12.44
N LYS A 234 13.77 -17.85 -11.55
CA LYS A 234 13.94 -17.21 -10.24
C LYS A 234 14.61 -15.83 -10.32
N ASN A 235 14.85 -15.31 -11.51
CA ASN A 235 15.49 -14.03 -11.73
C ASN A 235 14.53 -13.10 -12.49
N PHE A 236 14.34 -11.91 -11.96
CA PHE A 236 13.67 -10.81 -12.65
C PHE A 236 14.69 -9.77 -13.17
N ASP A 237 14.31 -8.99 -14.17
CA ASP A 237 15.15 -7.92 -14.70
C ASP A 237 15.04 -6.66 -13.83
N ARG A 238 15.99 -6.52 -12.89
CA ARG A 238 16.06 -5.38 -11.97
C ARG A 238 16.18 -4.04 -12.68
N ASN A 239 16.84 -4.01 -13.84
CA ASN A 239 16.99 -2.76 -14.59
C ASN A 239 15.67 -2.38 -15.28
N ALA A 240 14.96 -3.34 -15.88
CA ALA A 240 13.66 -3.10 -16.46
C ALA A 240 12.66 -2.62 -15.39
N HIS A 241 12.61 -3.26 -14.22
CA HIS A 241 11.75 -2.83 -13.11
C HIS A 241 12.12 -1.44 -12.57
N HIS A 242 13.42 -1.13 -12.50
CA HIS A 242 13.85 0.22 -12.13
C HIS A 242 13.43 1.26 -13.17
N GLN A 243 13.52 0.96 -14.47
CA GLN A 243 13.03 1.87 -15.51
C GLN A 243 11.50 2.05 -15.44
N LEU A 244 10.76 0.98 -15.12
CA LEU A 244 9.32 1.07 -14.90
C LEU A 244 9.01 1.96 -13.67
N ALA A 245 9.76 1.84 -12.57
CA ALA A 245 9.61 2.72 -11.43
C ALA A 245 9.86 4.20 -11.77
N LYS A 246 10.87 4.49 -12.61
CA LYS A 246 11.14 5.84 -13.12
C LYS A 246 10.00 6.36 -14.02
N LYS A 247 9.50 5.53 -14.94
CA LYS A 247 8.33 5.83 -15.77
C LYS A 247 7.13 6.18 -14.88
N ALA A 248 6.84 5.33 -13.90
CA ALA A 248 5.73 5.54 -12.98
C ALA A 248 5.86 6.84 -12.19
N ALA A 249 7.05 7.16 -11.67
CA ALA A 249 7.29 8.43 -10.99
C ALA A 249 7.05 9.63 -11.91
N ALA A 250 7.55 9.58 -13.15
CA ALA A 250 7.39 10.67 -14.10
C ALA A 250 5.92 10.89 -14.49
N GLU A 251 5.16 9.80 -14.77
CA GLU A 251 3.74 9.89 -15.11
C GLU A 251 2.85 10.34 -13.94
N SER A 252 3.36 10.23 -12.71
CA SER A 252 2.63 10.61 -11.50
C SER A 252 2.88 12.05 -11.03
N MET A 253 3.76 12.79 -11.71
CA MET A 253 4.05 14.17 -11.36
C MET A 253 2.92 15.09 -11.79
N ILE A 254 2.43 15.93 -10.86
CA ILE A 254 1.35 16.89 -11.11
C ILE A 254 1.91 18.30 -11.11
N LEU A 255 1.75 19.01 -12.22
CA LEU A 255 2.08 20.43 -12.32
C LEU A 255 0.94 21.28 -11.73
N LEU A 256 1.06 21.65 -10.46
CA LEU A 256 0.01 22.41 -9.76
C LEU A 256 -0.07 23.88 -10.19
N LYS A 257 1.09 24.46 -10.57
CA LYS A 257 1.19 25.88 -10.91
C LYS A 257 2.37 26.14 -11.85
N ASN A 258 2.16 26.85 -12.94
CA ASN A 258 3.22 27.29 -13.87
C ASN A 258 3.00 28.74 -14.32
N GLU A 259 2.71 29.62 -13.37
CA GLU A 259 2.66 31.06 -13.63
C GLU A 259 4.03 31.56 -14.08
N LYS A 260 4.05 32.51 -15.00
CA LYS A 260 5.27 33.06 -15.62
C LYS A 260 6.08 32.02 -16.44
N GLN A 261 5.52 30.86 -16.75
CA GLN A 261 6.14 29.83 -17.61
C GLN A 261 7.55 29.42 -17.17
N ILE A 262 7.73 29.10 -15.89
CA ILE A 262 9.01 28.61 -15.37
C ILE A 262 9.37 27.26 -16.01
N PHE A 263 8.38 26.41 -16.25
CA PHE A 263 8.57 25.15 -16.97
C PHE A 263 8.19 25.28 -18.46
N PRO A 264 8.98 24.64 -19.37
CA PRO A 264 10.25 23.94 -19.11
C PRO A 264 11.34 24.87 -18.61
N LEU A 265 12.26 24.34 -17.80
CA LEU A 265 13.38 25.11 -17.25
C LEU A 265 14.29 25.64 -18.39
N ASP A 266 14.66 26.89 -18.30
CA ASP A 266 15.72 27.44 -19.15
C ASP A 266 17.10 27.01 -18.62
N THR A 267 17.76 26.10 -19.33
CA THR A 267 19.03 25.49 -18.92
C THR A 267 20.20 26.52 -18.82
N LYS A 268 20.02 27.72 -19.39
CA LYS A 268 21.01 28.79 -19.30
C LYS A 268 20.94 29.58 -18.00
N LYS A 269 19.80 29.52 -17.31
CA LYS A 269 19.60 30.19 -16.04
C LYS A 269 20.33 29.47 -14.92
N SER A 270 20.82 30.24 -13.94
CA SER A 270 21.43 29.69 -12.75
C SER A 270 20.38 29.08 -11.84
N ILE A 271 20.63 27.83 -11.39
CA ILE A 271 19.71 27.04 -10.59
C ILE A 271 20.34 26.74 -9.23
N ALA A 272 19.61 27.09 -8.16
CA ALA A 272 19.93 26.62 -6.81
C ALA A 272 19.01 25.43 -6.46
N VAL A 273 19.56 24.40 -5.81
CA VAL A 273 18.78 23.26 -5.31
C VAL A 273 18.85 23.26 -3.78
N ILE A 274 17.66 23.29 -3.15
CA ILE A 274 17.54 23.39 -1.70
C ILE A 274 16.61 22.30 -1.21
N GLY A 275 17.01 21.63 -0.14
CA GLY A 275 16.19 20.65 0.54
C GLY A 275 16.92 19.35 0.84
N ASP A 276 16.72 18.81 2.04
CA ASP A 276 17.32 17.53 2.45
C ASP A 276 16.90 16.38 1.54
N PHE A 277 15.66 16.40 1.04
CA PHE A 277 15.13 15.37 0.13
C PHE A 277 15.84 15.32 -1.23
N ALA A 278 16.58 16.37 -1.63
CA ALA A 278 17.41 16.34 -2.85
C ALA A 278 18.64 15.43 -2.69
N PHE A 279 19.13 15.25 -1.46
CA PHE A 279 20.31 14.44 -1.11
C PHE A 279 19.94 13.06 -0.59
N SER A 280 18.83 12.99 0.14
CA SER A 280 18.31 11.76 0.76
C SER A 280 16.81 11.65 0.46
N PRO A 281 16.43 11.09 -0.70
CA PRO A 281 15.05 11.07 -1.12
C PRO A 281 14.23 10.18 -0.18
N ARG A 282 13.01 10.63 0.12
CA ARG A 282 12.00 9.77 0.73
C ARG A 282 11.24 9.07 -0.41
N TYR A 283 11.60 7.81 -0.66
CA TYR A 283 11.05 7.01 -1.76
C TYR A 283 10.00 5.98 -1.30
N GLN A 284 9.83 5.81 0.01
CA GLN A 284 8.83 4.90 0.60
C GLN A 284 8.34 5.44 1.95
N GLY A 285 7.26 4.85 2.48
CA GLY A 285 6.82 5.07 3.85
C GLY A 285 7.51 4.11 4.83
N GLU A 286 7.16 4.24 6.11
CA GLU A 286 7.66 3.41 7.20
C GLU A 286 6.63 2.35 7.62
N GLY A 287 7.11 1.26 8.20
CA GLY A 287 6.28 0.17 8.73
C GLY A 287 6.41 -1.13 7.94
N SER A 288 5.35 -1.93 7.96
CA SER A 288 5.33 -3.27 7.38
C SER A 288 5.48 -3.31 5.85
N SER A 289 5.25 -2.19 5.17
CA SER A 289 5.40 -2.07 3.71
C SER A 289 6.81 -1.74 3.24
N MET A 290 7.78 -1.59 4.15
CA MET A 290 9.15 -1.24 3.81
C MET A 290 9.83 -2.27 2.90
N VAL A 291 10.53 -1.76 1.89
CA VAL A 291 11.30 -2.54 0.91
C VAL A 291 12.78 -2.23 1.05
N ASN A 292 13.62 -3.25 0.94
CA ASN A 292 15.06 -3.06 0.76
C ASN A 292 15.34 -2.81 -0.74
N PRO A 293 15.54 -1.55 -1.18
CA PRO A 293 15.57 -1.24 -2.60
C PRO A 293 16.82 -1.81 -3.27
N THR A 294 16.64 -2.29 -4.51
CA THR A 294 17.78 -2.72 -5.35
C THR A 294 18.61 -1.54 -5.81
N LYS A 295 17.97 -0.37 -5.99
CA LYS A 295 18.60 0.86 -6.45
C LYS A 295 17.81 2.07 -5.96
N VAL A 296 18.52 3.08 -5.49
CA VAL A 296 17.96 4.39 -5.14
C VAL A 296 18.77 5.44 -5.90
N GLU A 297 18.08 6.40 -6.50
CA GLU A 297 18.66 7.56 -7.16
C GLU A 297 18.25 8.82 -6.40
N ASP A 298 19.18 9.74 -6.20
CA ASP A 298 18.95 11.03 -5.57
C ASP A 298 19.18 12.17 -6.55
N MET A 299 18.56 13.32 -6.29
CA MET A 299 18.65 14.47 -7.18
C MET A 299 20.08 15.01 -7.24
N SER A 300 20.82 14.97 -6.12
CA SER A 300 22.17 15.52 -6.06
C SER A 300 23.16 14.81 -6.99
N SER A 301 22.98 13.50 -7.17
CA SER A 301 23.80 12.69 -8.08
C SER A 301 23.30 12.73 -9.52
N ILE A 302 21.98 12.78 -9.73
CA ILE A 302 21.39 12.72 -11.07
C ILE A 302 21.52 14.05 -11.83
N LEU A 303 21.38 15.19 -11.16
CA LEU A 303 21.45 16.50 -11.84
C LEU A 303 22.75 16.73 -12.60
N GLN A 304 23.84 16.08 -12.19
CA GLN A 304 25.13 16.12 -12.89
C GLN A 304 25.10 15.50 -14.30
N GLN A 305 24.06 14.71 -14.61
CA GLN A 305 23.90 14.06 -15.91
C GLN A 305 23.14 14.94 -16.91
N TYR A 306 22.64 16.10 -16.48
CA TYR A 306 21.89 17.04 -17.31
C TYR A 306 22.71 18.30 -17.55
N ASP A 307 22.57 18.90 -18.73
CA ASP A 307 23.17 20.18 -19.08
C ASP A 307 22.39 21.33 -18.42
N LEU A 308 22.59 21.49 -17.11
CA LEU A 308 21.97 22.51 -16.27
C LEU A 308 23.03 23.36 -15.59
N ASN A 309 22.79 24.66 -15.54
CA ASN A 309 23.68 25.60 -14.83
C ASN A 309 23.37 25.57 -13.30
N ILE A 310 23.87 24.57 -12.61
CA ILE A 310 23.68 24.42 -11.16
C ILE A 310 24.66 25.33 -10.41
N LEU A 311 24.14 26.42 -9.83
CA LEU A 311 24.90 27.35 -9.02
C LEU A 311 25.39 26.74 -7.70
N GLY A 312 24.56 25.87 -7.10
CA GLY A 312 24.90 25.16 -5.88
C GLY A 312 23.71 24.38 -5.32
N MET A 313 24.01 23.53 -4.33
CA MET A 313 23.05 22.69 -3.65
C MET A 313 23.27 22.73 -2.13
N THR A 314 22.20 22.78 -1.35
CA THR A 314 22.27 22.74 0.12
C THR A 314 20.99 22.16 0.71
N ARG A 315 21.08 21.64 1.93
CA ARG A 315 19.89 21.14 2.65
C ARG A 315 18.96 22.28 3.05
N GLY A 316 19.47 23.30 3.71
CA GLY A 316 18.73 24.50 4.10
C GLY A 316 17.77 24.33 5.29
N TYR A 317 17.43 23.08 5.64
CA TYR A 317 16.60 22.71 6.79
C TYR A 317 16.95 21.29 7.25
N GLN A 318 16.63 20.98 8.51
CA GLN A 318 16.69 19.62 9.03
C GLN A 318 15.33 18.92 8.87
N ARG A 319 15.35 17.66 8.45
CA ARG A 319 14.15 16.86 8.17
C ARG A 319 13.24 16.69 9.41
N ASN A 320 13.84 16.61 10.59
CA ASN A 320 13.14 16.51 11.88
C ASN A 320 12.53 17.81 12.37
N GLY A 321 12.66 18.91 11.60
CA GLY A 321 12.14 20.23 11.96
C GLY A 321 13.09 21.09 12.79
N ASP A 322 14.26 20.58 13.20
CA ASP A 322 15.28 21.39 13.89
C ASP A 322 15.83 22.48 12.95
N VAL A 323 16.12 23.64 13.51
CA VAL A 323 16.64 24.77 12.75
C VAL A 323 18.15 24.88 12.92
N ASP A 324 18.88 24.70 11.80
CA ASP A 324 20.28 25.10 11.69
C ASP A 324 20.37 26.48 11.01
N GLU A 325 20.70 27.49 11.81
CA GLU A 325 20.78 28.87 11.31
C GLU A 325 21.90 29.09 10.28
N ASN A 326 22.95 28.28 10.28
CA ASN A 326 24.02 28.39 9.28
C ASN A 326 23.55 27.81 7.94
N ASP A 327 22.94 26.62 7.95
CA ASP A 327 22.34 26.00 6.76
C ASP A 327 21.26 26.92 6.16
N ARG A 328 20.41 27.50 7.00
CA ARG A 328 19.37 28.43 6.58
C ARG A 328 19.94 29.69 5.92
N LYS A 329 20.94 30.30 6.55
CA LYS A 329 21.63 31.49 5.98
C LYS A 329 22.32 31.19 4.64
N PHE A 330 22.97 30.03 4.56
CA PHE A 330 23.61 29.58 3.33
C PHE A 330 22.57 29.35 2.22
N ALA A 331 21.46 28.69 2.52
CA ALA A 331 20.36 28.45 1.58
C ALA A 331 19.75 29.77 1.08
N LEU A 332 19.50 30.73 1.98
CA LEU A 332 19.01 32.06 1.61
C LEU A 332 19.97 32.80 0.69
N ASN A 333 21.26 32.79 1.01
CA ASN A 333 22.27 33.43 0.17
C ASN A 333 22.35 32.78 -1.22
N LEU A 334 22.31 31.43 -1.26
CA LEU A 334 22.34 30.70 -2.53
C LEU A 334 21.09 31.04 -3.37
N SER A 335 19.90 31.08 -2.75
CA SER A 335 18.64 31.42 -3.42
C SER A 335 18.63 32.83 -3.99
N MET A 336 19.19 33.83 -3.29
CA MET A 336 19.23 35.21 -3.74
C MET A 336 20.16 35.42 -4.96
N ASN A 337 21.10 34.51 -5.18
CA ASN A 337 22.04 34.57 -6.29
C ASN A 337 21.65 33.69 -7.48
N ALA A 338 20.55 32.95 -7.40
CA ALA A 338 20.07 32.09 -8.47
C ALA A 338 18.85 32.69 -9.18
N ASP A 339 18.73 32.41 -10.49
CA ASP A 339 17.56 32.79 -11.29
C ASP A 339 16.35 31.87 -10.97
N ILE A 340 16.63 30.62 -10.65
CA ILE A 340 15.62 29.57 -10.35
C ILE A 340 16.03 28.83 -9.08
N VAL A 341 15.05 28.55 -8.23
CA VAL A 341 15.24 27.71 -7.06
C VAL A 341 14.39 26.46 -7.19
N ILE A 342 15.02 25.28 -7.12
CA ILE A 342 14.36 24.00 -6.93
C ILE A 342 14.35 23.71 -5.43
N PHE A 343 13.17 23.73 -4.82
CA PHE A 343 13.01 23.48 -3.39
C PHE A 343 12.35 22.11 -3.17
N CYS A 344 13.12 21.18 -2.58
CA CYS A 344 12.68 19.82 -2.30
C CYS A 344 12.24 19.71 -0.84
N PHE A 345 10.97 19.45 -0.61
CA PHE A 345 10.40 19.30 0.74
C PHE A 345 9.29 18.25 0.76
N GLY A 346 8.95 17.78 1.94
CA GLY A 346 7.92 16.76 2.15
C GLY A 346 7.78 16.40 3.62
N LEU A 347 7.01 15.35 3.90
CA LEU A 347 6.93 14.74 5.22
C LEU A 347 8.11 13.78 5.42
N ASP A 348 8.58 13.68 6.64
CA ASP A 348 9.58 12.69 7.03
C ASP A 348 8.94 11.33 7.38
N GLU A 349 9.78 10.37 7.69
CA GLU A 349 9.40 9.02 8.02
C GLU A 349 8.66 8.92 9.37
N ILE A 350 8.88 9.88 10.28
CA ILE A 350 8.23 9.94 11.59
C ILE A 350 6.83 10.53 11.45
N SER A 351 6.67 11.55 10.61
CA SER A 351 5.38 12.23 10.40
C SER A 351 4.36 11.40 9.61
N GLU A 352 4.80 10.37 8.88
CA GLU A 352 3.93 9.51 8.08
C GLU A 352 4.46 8.08 8.12
N SER A 353 3.96 7.30 9.07
CA SER A 353 4.39 5.93 9.36
C SER A 353 3.21 5.06 9.80
N GLU A 354 3.31 3.76 9.56
CA GLU A 354 2.39 2.79 10.12
C GLU A 354 2.42 2.86 11.66
N GLY A 355 1.22 2.90 12.28
CA GLY A 355 1.04 2.98 13.73
C GLY A 355 1.02 4.39 14.31
N LEU A 356 1.17 5.44 13.49
CA LEU A 356 1.16 6.84 13.85
C LEU A 356 0.12 7.63 13.05
N ASP A 357 -0.45 8.67 13.67
CA ASP A 357 -1.31 9.68 13.03
C ASP A 357 -0.74 11.07 13.27
#